data_bf026c68aa39a2c7a401f028430a78e0
#
_entry.id   bf026c68aa39a2c7a401f028430a78e0
#
_cell.length_a   1.000
_cell.length_b   1.000
_cell.length_c   1.000
_cell.angle_alpha   90.00
_cell.angle_beta   90.00
_cell.angle_gamma   90.00
#
_symmetry.space_group_name_H-M   'P 1'
#
loop_
_entity.id
_entity.type
_entity.pdbx_description
1 polymer ?
#
loop_
_entity_poly.entity_id
_entity_poly.type
_entity_poly.pdbx_seq_one_letter_code
_entity_poly.pdbx_strand_id
1 'polypeptide(L)'
;MRLLSVCLAALVLAACSSSEGGGDDGPTAGQIPDKAGMTVKGIVKDSAGNGIAGVVVSDGLEVTATDERGIYYLASDLARRNFVFVSVPADCEIPATQGCPRFYRKIDRKQAVNRADFTLTRRKTPSDRHSLIVMADIQLAADNTSVDSYLGHVVPDVLKTVQGLPTEVYGVSLGDLVWNDMSLFPKYRQGLETLGFTTFSLPGNHDHDPAELTDSLALQSYERYFGPANYSVNIGKIHYLFLDNILFDHAPTAEEEYTIGLTDEICRW
;
A
#
# COMPACT_ATOMS: atom_id res chain seq x y z
N MET A 1 -35.14 44.93 57.40
CA MET A 1 -34.15 46.05 57.55
C MET A 1 -32.74 45.49 57.28
N ARG A 2 -32.18 45.84 56.16
CA ARG A 2 -30.76 45.82 55.67
C ARG A 2 -30.71 45.46 54.20
N LEU A 3 -30.73 46.39 53.47
CA LEU A 3 -29.97 47.04 52.40
C LEU A 3 -29.22 46.06 51.46
N LEU A 4 -29.70 46.08 50.18
CA LEU A 4 -29.01 45.69 48.97
C LEU A 4 -27.88 46.70 48.69
N SER A 5 -26.70 46.20 48.32
CA SER A 5 -25.71 46.96 47.60
C SER A 5 -25.49 46.33 46.21
N VAL A 6 -25.86 47.12 45.21
CA VAL A 6 -25.61 46.84 43.81
C VAL A 6 -24.23 47.38 43.42
N CYS A 7 -23.31 46.51 42.96
CA CYS A 7 -22.10 46.97 42.36
C CYS A 7 -22.22 46.90 40.83
N LEU A 8 -22.19 48.08 40.23
CA LEU A 8 -22.13 48.31 38.79
C LEU A 8 -20.70 48.16 38.29
N ALA A 9 -20.40 47.16 37.53
CA ALA A 9 -19.08 47.04 36.88
C ALA A 9 -19.14 47.62 35.44
N ALA A 10 -18.36 48.68 35.23
CA ALA A 10 -18.22 49.32 33.92
C ALA A 10 -17.35 48.49 32.99
N LEU A 11 -17.83 48.15 31.83
CA LEU A 11 -17.09 47.51 30.76
C LEU A 11 -16.28 48.60 30.02
N VAL A 12 -14.94 48.51 30.07
CA VAL A 12 -14.08 49.32 29.21
C VAL A 12 -13.77 48.51 27.96
N LEU A 13 -14.29 48.92 26.81
CA LEU A 13 -13.92 48.42 25.50
C LEU A 13 -12.59 49.06 25.08
N ALA A 14 -11.53 48.29 25.13
CA ALA A 14 -10.27 48.65 24.51
C ALA A 14 -10.29 48.08 23.07
N ALA A 15 -10.41 48.94 22.09
CA ALA A 15 -10.19 48.62 20.67
C ALA A 15 -8.69 48.49 20.45
N CYS A 16 -8.18 47.28 20.28
CA CYS A 16 -6.86 47.05 19.71
C CYS A 16 -7.00 46.85 18.21
N SER A 17 -6.50 47.79 17.44
CA SER A 17 -6.21 47.65 16.02
C SER A 17 -5.06 46.64 15.86
N SER A 18 -5.33 45.48 15.36
CA SER A 18 -4.32 44.51 14.94
C SER A 18 -3.95 44.75 13.49
N SER A 19 -2.68 45.05 13.28
CA SER A 19 -2.01 45.02 11.98
C SER A 19 -2.15 43.67 11.30
N GLU A 20 -2.55 43.68 10.06
CA GLU A 20 -2.55 42.53 9.17
C GLU A 20 -1.12 42.02 8.95
N GLY A 21 -0.79 40.90 9.58
CA GLY A 21 0.28 40.05 9.18
C GLY A 21 -0.38 38.83 8.51
N GLY A 22 -0.45 38.82 7.17
CA GLY A 22 -0.90 37.66 6.42
C GLY A 22 0.08 36.50 6.61
N GLY A 23 -0.14 35.69 7.60
CA GLY A 23 0.37 34.32 7.66
C GLY A 23 -0.57 33.47 6.81
N ASP A 24 -0.05 32.90 5.75
CA ASP A 24 -0.72 31.85 4.98
C ASP A 24 -0.81 30.60 5.88
N ASP A 25 -1.84 30.56 6.73
CA ASP A 25 -2.20 29.37 7.48
C ASP A 25 -2.75 28.34 6.51
N GLY A 26 -1.84 27.69 5.78
CA GLY A 26 -2.19 26.54 4.96
C GLY A 26 -2.97 25.51 5.78
N PRO A 27 -3.87 24.74 5.14
CA PRO A 27 -4.78 23.84 5.85
C PRO A 27 -4.00 22.93 6.79
N THR A 28 -4.39 22.95 8.07
CA THR A 28 -3.89 22.00 9.06
C THR A 28 -4.08 20.57 8.54
N ALA A 29 -3.22 19.63 8.91
CA ALA A 29 -3.22 18.23 8.43
C ALA A 29 -4.62 17.54 8.54
N GLY A 30 -5.59 18.16 9.21
CA GLY A 30 -6.98 17.71 9.32
C GLY A 30 -7.88 18.06 8.12
N GLN A 31 -7.60 19.12 7.36
CA GLN A 31 -8.50 19.62 6.30
C GLN A 31 -7.75 19.83 4.98
N ILE A 32 -7.66 18.75 4.19
CA ILE A 32 -7.23 18.87 2.80
C ILE A 32 -8.48 19.16 1.97
N PRO A 33 -8.61 20.37 1.34
CA PRO A 33 -9.79 20.71 0.55
C PRO A 33 -9.93 19.80 -0.66
N ASP A 34 -11.15 19.67 -1.19
CA ASP A 34 -11.36 19.00 -2.46
C ASP A 34 -10.81 19.88 -3.61
N LYS A 35 -10.30 19.22 -4.64
CA LYS A 35 -9.80 19.86 -5.84
C LYS A 35 -10.56 19.30 -7.05
N ALA A 36 -11.07 20.18 -7.90
CA ALA A 36 -11.84 19.80 -9.08
C ALA A 36 -11.05 18.80 -9.95
N GLY A 37 -11.73 17.74 -10.39
CA GLY A 37 -11.14 16.67 -11.19
C GLY A 37 -10.28 15.67 -10.42
N MET A 38 -10.07 15.82 -9.11
CA MET A 38 -9.32 14.91 -8.28
C MET A 38 -10.27 14.01 -7.47
N THR A 39 -10.06 12.74 -7.54
CA THR A 39 -10.90 11.71 -6.90
C THR A 39 -10.23 11.03 -5.71
N VAL A 40 -8.91 11.22 -5.56
CA VAL A 40 -8.15 10.81 -4.38
C VAL A 40 -7.32 11.99 -3.90
N LYS A 41 -7.23 12.16 -2.58
CA LYS A 41 -6.37 13.14 -1.92
C LYS A 41 -5.83 12.56 -0.63
N GLY A 42 -4.73 13.10 -0.14
CA GLY A 42 -4.16 12.65 1.12
C GLY A 42 -2.89 13.38 1.50
N ILE A 43 -2.32 12.96 2.60
CA ILE A 43 -1.02 13.42 3.09
C ILE A 43 -0.10 12.23 3.33
N VAL A 44 1.15 12.37 2.94
CA VAL A 44 2.24 11.48 3.36
C VAL A 44 3.07 12.22 4.40
N LYS A 45 3.19 11.64 5.59
CA LYS A 45 3.89 12.27 6.73
C LYS A 45 4.84 11.29 7.40
N ASP A 46 5.79 11.81 8.14
CA ASP A 46 6.65 11.03 9.01
C ASP A 46 5.96 10.69 10.34
N SER A 47 6.64 9.90 11.18
CA SER A 47 6.16 9.51 12.52
C SER A 47 6.01 10.69 13.49
N ALA A 48 6.65 11.82 13.22
CA ALA A 48 6.53 13.05 14.00
C ALA A 48 5.36 13.93 13.53
N GLY A 49 4.70 13.57 12.41
CA GLY A 49 3.58 14.30 11.83
C GLY A 49 3.97 15.31 10.75
N ASN A 50 5.26 15.44 10.41
CA ASN A 50 5.71 16.35 9.37
C ASN A 50 5.43 15.77 7.99
N GLY A 51 4.97 16.59 7.05
CA GLY A 51 4.79 16.19 5.67
C GLY A 51 6.09 15.77 4.99
N ILE A 52 6.02 14.77 4.13
CA ILE A 52 7.16 14.31 3.33
C ILE A 52 6.93 14.71 1.89
N ALA A 53 7.76 15.62 1.37
CA ALA A 53 7.70 16.10 -0.01
C ALA A 53 8.28 15.07 -0.99
N GLY A 54 7.79 15.10 -2.24
CA GLY A 54 8.34 14.33 -3.36
C GLY A 54 8.05 12.82 -3.30
N VAL A 55 7.17 12.37 -2.39
CA VAL A 55 6.76 10.96 -2.36
C VAL A 55 5.84 10.69 -3.55
N VAL A 56 6.20 9.72 -4.37
CA VAL A 56 5.37 9.29 -5.50
C VAL A 56 4.17 8.51 -5.00
N VAL A 57 2.99 8.89 -5.49
CA VAL A 57 1.70 8.24 -5.21
C VAL A 57 1.07 7.84 -6.52
N SER A 58 0.55 6.62 -6.58
CA SER A 58 -0.06 6.07 -7.79
C SER A 58 -1.27 5.18 -7.45
N ASP A 59 -2.10 4.93 -8.45
CA ASP A 59 -3.16 3.91 -8.44
C ASP A 59 -2.88 2.73 -9.40
N GLY A 60 -1.64 2.66 -9.93
CA GLY A 60 -1.21 1.70 -10.93
C GLY A 60 -1.40 2.17 -12.38
N LEU A 61 -1.83 3.41 -12.59
CA LEU A 61 -1.88 4.09 -13.89
C LEU A 61 -1.56 5.58 -13.74
N GLU A 62 -2.37 6.28 -12.96
CA GLU A 62 -2.14 7.69 -12.67
C GLU A 62 -1.04 7.84 -11.60
N VAL A 63 -0.20 8.84 -11.78
CA VAL A 63 0.95 9.11 -10.91
C VAL A 63 0.98 10.59 -10.53
N THR A 64 1.25 10.86 -9.26
CA THR A 64 1.49 12.19 -8.72
C THR A 64 2.62 12.15 -7.69
N ALA A 65 3.01 13.30 -7.17
CA ALA A 65 3.93 13.40 -6.05
C ALA A 65 3.40 14.36 -4.99
N THR A 66 3.82 14.16 -3.76
CA THR A 66 3.47 15.05 -2.65
C THR A 66 4.18 16.39 -2.77
N ASP A 67 3.47 17.47 -2.38
CA ASP A 67 4.02 18.83 -2.24
C ASP A 67 4.93 18.96 -1.00
N GLU A 68 5.45 20.18 -0.76
CA GLU A 68 6.34 20.47 0.39
C GLU A 68 5.69 20.19 1.77
N ARG A 69 4.36 20.15 1.83
CA ARG A 69 3.60 19.81 3.03
C ARG A 69 3.23 18.33 3.11
N GLY A 70 3.66 17.53 2.14
CA GLY A 70 3.32 16.12 2.02
C GLY A 70 1.93 15.87 1.44
N ILE A 71 1.23 16.88 0.92
CA ILE A 71 -0.13 16.76 0.38
C ILE A 71 -0.07 16.33 -1.09
N TYR A 72 -1.00 15.47 -1.48
CA TYR A 72 -1.15 15.04 -2.87
C TYR A 72 -2.61 14.99 -3.31
N TYR A 73 -2.81 15.03 -4.62
CA TYR A 73 -4.06 14.83 -5.31
C TYR A 73 -3.85 13.92 -6.51
N LEU A 74 -4.78 13.00 -6.75
CA LEU A 74 -4.71 12.04 -7.85
C LEU A 74 -6.08 11.95 -8.54
N ALA A 75 -6.09 11.97 -9.87
CA ALA A 75 -7.28 11.81 -10.71
C ALA A 75 -7.50 10.33 -11.05
N SER A 76 -7.77 9.51 -10.03
CA SER A 76 -7.97 8.07 -10.18
C SER A 76 -9.34 7.75 -10.76
N ASP A 77 -9.42 6.74 -11.63
CA ASP A 77 -10.69 6.16 -12.07
C ASP A 77 -11.23 5.20 -11.01
N LEU A 78 -12.10 5.69 -10.14
CA LEU A 78 -12.66 4.92 -9.02
C LEU A 78 -13.48 3.70 -9.46
N ALA A 79 -13.94 3.63 -10.71
CA ALA A 79 -14.66 2.48 -11.23
C ALA A 79 -13.71 1.31 -11.55
N ARG A 80 -12.47 1.62 -11.90
CA ARG A 80 -11.49 0.64 -12.40
C ARG A 80 -10.36 0.35 -11.41
N ARG A 81 -10.07 1.27 -10.47
CA ARG A 81 -8.96 1.13 -9.53
C ARG A 81 -9.43 0.66 -8.14
N ASN A 82 -8.66 -0.21 -7.53
CA ASN A 82 -8.94 -0.78 -6.22
C ASN A 82 -8.08 -0.17 -5.11
N PHE A 83 -6.93 0.38 -5.46
CA PHE A 83 -5.94 0.88 -4.50
C PHE A 83 -5.34 2.20 -4.94
N VAL A 84 -4.87 2.94 -3.94
CA VAL A 84 -3.85 3.97 -4.09
C VAL A 84 -2.68 3.59 -3.19
N PHE A 85 -1.47 3.78 -3.67
CA PHE A 85 -0.25 3.40 -2.97
C PHE A 85 0.84 4.43 -3.10
N VAL A 86 1.80 4.36 -2.19
CA VAL A 86 3.03 5.16 -2.23
C VAL A 86 4.19 4.29 -2.68
N SER A 87 5.00 4.78 -3.62
CA SER A 87 6.31 4.22 -3.87
C SER A 87 7.23 4.66 -2.73
N VAL A 88 7.39 3.77 -1.73
CA VAL A 88 8.09 4.10 -0.48
C VAL A 88 9.50 4.61 -0.80
N PRO A 89 9.89 5.83 -0.34
CA PRO A 89 11.23 6.34 -0.55
C PRO A 89 12.31 5.46 0.11
N ALA A 90 13.50 5.40 -0.48
CA ALA A 90 14.60 4.56 -0.02
C ALA A 90 15.10 4.93 1.40
N ASP A 91 14.88 6.17 1.83
CA ASP A 91 15.22 6.67 3.16
C ASP A 91 14.11 6.41 4.20
N CYS A 92 13.06 5.68 3.81
CA CYS A 92 11.99 5.24 4.70
C CYS A 92 12.00 3.72 4.86
N GLU A 93 11.50 3.26 5.99
CA GLU A 93 11.21 1.84 6.23
C GLU A 93 9.96 1.44 5.43
N ILE A 94 9.94 0.23 4.88
CA ILE A 94 8.74 -0.31 4.25
C ILE A 94 7.71 -0.62 5.34
N PRO A 95 6.54 0.04 5.37
CA PRO A 95 5.51 -0.31 6.33
C PRO A 95 5.05 -1.75 6.08
N ALA A 96 5.05 -2.58 7.13
CA ALA A 96 4.64 -3.98 7.02
C ALA A 96 3.86 -4.43 8.26
N THR A 97 3.00 -5.42 8.08
CA THR A 97 2.30 -6.12 9.15
C THR A 97 2.29 -7.61 8.84
N GLN A 98 2.76 -8.41 9.78
CA GLN A 98 2.81 -9.87 9.62
C GLN A 98 3.54 -10.29 8.33
N GLY A 99 4.71 -9.69 8.06
CA GLY A 99 5.50 -9.97 6.87
C GLY A 99 4.96 -9.39 5.55
N CYS A 100 3.74 -8.83 5.53
CA CYS A 100 3.14 -8.26 4.32
C CYS A 100 3.29 -6.72 4.30
N PRO A 101 3.71 -6.12 3.18
CA PRO A 101 3.84 -4.67 3.05
C PRO A 101 2.47 -3.96 3.15
N ARG A 102 2.47 -2.72 3.67
CA ARG A 102 1.27 -1.91 3.92
C ARG A 102 1.41 -0.46 3.41
N PHE A 103 1.96 -0.31 2.23
CA PHE A 103 2.18 0.97 1.54
C PHE A 103 0.99 1.45 0.72
N TYR A 104 -0.16 0.80 0.80
CA TYR A 104 -1.37 1.07 0.01
C TYR A 104 -2.61 1.32 0.89
N ARG A 105 -3.63 1.93 0.26
CA ARG A 105 -4.98 2.08 0.82
C ARG A 105 -5.99 1.63 -0.23
N LYS A 106 -7.05 0.94 0.23
CA LYS A 106 -8.15 0.52 -0.64
C LYS A 106 -9.03 1.74 -0.97
N ILE A 107 -9.42 1.84 -2.23
CA ILE A 107 -10.39 2.84 -2.72
C ILE A 107 -11.78 2.39 -2.32
N ASP A 108 -12.55 3.29 -1.74
CA ASP A 108 -14.00 3.12 -1.52
C ASP A 108 -14.76 3.71 -2.71
N ARG A 109 -15.27 2.86 -3.57
CA ARG A 109 -16.02 3.25 -4.78
C ARG A 109 -17.34 3.97 -4.47
N LYS A 110 -17.80 3.98 -3.21
CA LYS A 110 -19.00 4.70 -2.78
C LYS A 110 -18.73 6.18 -2.49
N GLN A 111 -17.46 6.56 -2.33
CA GLN A 111 -17.05 7.93 -2.09
C GLN A 111 -16.73 8.63 -3.41
N ALA A 112 -17.22 9.85 -3.61
CA ALA A 112 -16.85 10.65 -4.78
C ALA A 112 -15.38 11.10 -4.73
N VAL A 113 -14.86 11.35 -3.51
CA VAL A 113 -13.47 11.67 -3.25
C VAL A 113 -12.98 10.81 -2.09
N ASN A 114 -11.93 10.04 -2.34
CA ASN A 114 -11.29 9.19 -1.34
C ASN A 114 -10.18 9.95 -0.61
N ARG A 115 -10.08 9.77 0.70
CA ARG A 115 -8.93 10.23 1.47
C ARG A 115 -8.03 9.05 1.82
N ALA A 116 -6.75 9.16 1.42
CA ALA A 116 -5.75 8.12 1.67
C ALA A 116 -4.47 8.75 2.26
N ASP A 117 -4.35 8.70 3.58
CA ASP A 117 -3.20 9.23 4.31
C ASP A 117 -2.19 8.10 4.58
N PHE A 118 -0.89 8.44 4.50
CA PHE A 118 0.22 7.53 4.78
C PHE A 118 1.14 8.11 5.86
N THR A 119 1.64 7.22 6.71
CA THR A 119 2.70 7.55 7.67
C THR A 119 3.89 6.66 7.37
N LEU A 120 5.05 7.25 7.12
CA LEU A 120 6.29 6.55 6.84
C LEU A 120 7.30 6.82 7.96
N THR A 121 8.06 5.79 8.33
CA THR A 121 9.13 5.90 9.32
C THR A 121 10.44 6.15 8.58
N ARG A 122 11.13 7.25 8.91
CA ARG A 122 12.46 7.51 8.37
C ARG A 122 13.46 6.48 8.90
N ARG A 123 14.31 5.97 8.01
CA ARG A 123 15.43 5.10 8.41
C ARG A 123 16.44 5.87 9.24
N LYS A 124 16.91 5.25 10.32
CA LYS A 124 18.01 5.82 11.12
C LYS A 124 19.35 5.77 10.38
N THR A 125 19.52 4.75 9.56
CA THR A 125 20.72 4.52 8.75
C THR A 125 20.32 4.17 7.33
N PRO A 126 20.86 4.82 6.30
CA PRO A 126 20.65 4.41 4.93
C PRO A 126 21.08 2.96 4.72
N SER A 127 20.29 2.19 4.00
CA SER A 127 20.63 0.81 3.62
C SER A 127 20.80 0.75 2.11
N ASP A 128 22.06 0.81 1.64
CA ASP A 128 22.38 0.73 0.22
C ASP A 128 22.44 -0.73 -0.28
N ARG A 129 22.45 -1.68 0.65
CA ARG A 129 22.59 -3.12 0.35
C ARG A 129 21.53 -3.91 1.07
N HIS A 130 20.90 -4.82 0.36
CA HIS A 130 19.93 -5.76 0.90
C HIS A 130 20.03 -7.09 0.19
N SER A 131 19.43 -8.11 0.77
CA SER A 131 19.26 -9.45 0.17
C SER A 131 17.81 -9.68 -0.16
N LEU A 132 17.55 -10.31 -1.30
CA LEU A 132 16.23 -10.77 -1.68
C LEU A 132 16.17 -12.30 -1.59
N ILE A 133 15.17 -12.79 -0.88
CA ILE A 133 14.76 -14.20 -0.92
C ILE A 133 13.61 -14.28 -1.91
N VAL A 134 13.84 -14.97 -3.01
CA VAL A 134 12.83 -15.14 -4.06
C VAL A 134 12.20 -16.52 -3.89
N MET A 135 10.88 -16.54 -3.75
CA MET A 135 10.05 -17.73 -3.67
C MET A 135 9.11 -17.72 -4.87
N ALA A 136 9.04 -18.82 -5.59
CA ALA A 136 8.14 -19.01 -6.71
C ALA A 136 7.43 -20.34 -6.57
N ASP A 137 6.21 -20.44 -7.07
CA ASP A 137 5.48 -21.70 -7.21
C ASP A 137 5.36 -22.52 -5.90
N ILE A 138 5.00 -21.86 -4.80
CA ILE A 138 4.74 -22.56 -3.53
C ILE A 138 3.52 -23.44 -3.63
N GLN A 139 2.49 -23.00 -4.34
CA GLN A 139 1.33 -23.79 -4.78
C GLN A 139 0.66 -24.56 -3.66
N LEU A 140 0.25 -23.88 -2.58
CA LEU A 140 -0.50 -24.51 -1.52
C LEU A 140 -1.82 -25.10 -2.07
N ALA A 141 -2.02 -26.38 -1.86
CA ALA A 141 -3.21 -27.12 -2.32
C ALA A 141 -3.98 -27.74 -1.14
N ALA A 142 -5.23 -28.10 -1.37
CA ALA A 142 -6.07 -28.77 -0.38
C ALA A 142 -5.74 -30.27 -0.24
N ASP A 143 -4.46 -30.63 -0.24
CA ASP A 143 -3.95 -32.02 -0.23
C ASP A 143 -3.40 -32.48 1.12
N ASN A 144 -3.54 -31.69 2.19
CA ASN A 144 -3.03 -31.91 3.54
C ASN A 144 -1.48 -32.03 3.67
N THR A 145 -0.73 -31.95 2.58
CA THR A 145 0.73 -32.12 2.58
C THR A 145 1.48 -30.85 2.20
N SER A 146 0.97 -30.07 1.26
CA SER A 146 1.61 -28.85 0.78
C SER A 146 1.71 -27.77 1.88
N VAL A 147 0.67 -27.57 2.67
CA VAL A 147 0.66 -26.63 3.80
C VAL A 147 1.66 -27.05 4.87
N ASP A 148 1.67 -28.35 5.24
CA ASP A 148 2.60 -28.89 6.23
C ASP A 148 4.05 -28.82 5.72
N SER A 149 4.28 -29.10 4.44
CA SER A 149 5.59 -28.95 3.80
C SER A 149 6.06 -27.49 3.79
N TYR A 150 5.19 -26.55 3.41
CA TYR A 150 5.50 -25.12 3.41
C TYR A 150 5.87 -24.62 4.81
N LEU A 151 5.01 -24.85 5.80
CA LEU A 151 5.22 -24.35 7.16
C LEU A 151 6.30 -25.13 7.92
N GLY A 152 6.43 -26.44 7.69
CA GLY A 152 7.34 -27.32 8.41
C GLY A 152 8.72 -27.50 7.80
N HIS A 153 8.89 -27.20 6.51
CA HIS A 153 10.17 -27.39 5.81
C HIS A 153 10.64 -26.12 5.10
N VAL A 154 9.84 -25.54 4.19
CA VAL A 154 10.27 -24.39 3.39
C VAL A 154 10.54 -23.17 4.28
N VAL A 155 9.61 -22.79 5.14
CA VAL A 155 9.76 -21.63 6.04
C VAL A 155 10.97 -21.80 6.98
N PRO A 156 11.18 -22.95 7.68
CA PRO A 156 12.37 -23.15 8.50
C PRO A 156 13.69 -23.13 7.71
N ASP A 157 13.71 -23.63 6.48
CA ASP A 157 14.92 -23.62 5.65
C ASP A 157 15.29 -22.21 5.18
N VAL A 158 14.29 -21.42 4.80
CA VAL A 158 14.47 -19.98 4.52
C VAL A 158 15.00 -19.26 5.74
N LEU A 159 14.42 -19.46 6.93
CA LEU A 159 14.89 -18.84 8.18
C LEU A 159 16.34 -19.19 8.47
N LYS A 160 16.73 -20.43 8.28
CA LYS A 160 18.13 -20.87 8.43
C LYS A 160 19.06 -20.17 7.43
N THR A 161 18.61 -20.03 6.19
CA THR A 161 19.39 -19.37 5.13
C THR A 161 19.63 -17.90 5.45
N VAL A 162 18.61 -17.17 5.91
CA VAL A 162 18.73 -15.73 6.18
C VAL A 162 19.54 -15.39 7.42
N GLN A 163 19.68 -16.31 8.40
CA GLN A 163 20.49 -16.09 9.61
C GLN A 163 21.96 -15.76 9.32
N GLY A 164 22.49 -16.20 8.18
CA GLY A 164 23.88 -15.96 7.78
C GLY A 164 24.08 -14.71 6.92
N LEU A 165 23.01 -13.98 6.57
CA LEU A 165 23.11 -12.84 5.66
C LEU A 165 23.51 -11.56 6.42
N PRO A 166 24.51 -10.81 5.91
CA PRO A 166 25.03 -9.60 6.57
C PRO A 166 24.20 -8.34 6.27
N THR A 167 23.11 -8.47 5.54
CA THR A 167 22.28 -7.35 5.04
C THR A 167 20.85 -7.49 5.51
N GLU A 168 20.10 -6.38 5.43
CA GLU A 168 18.65 -6.41 5.57
C GLU A 168 18.04 -7.36 4.52
N VAL A 169 17.05 -8.14 4.93
CA VAL A 169 16.44 -9.16 4.08
C VAL A 169 15.02 -8.76 3.72
N TYR A 170 14.68 -8.92 2.45
CA TYR A 170 13.33 -8.84 1.92
C TYR A 170 12.97 -10.12 1.19
N GLY A 171 11.69 -10.47 1.19
CA GLY A 171 11.16 -11.56 0.38
C GLY A 171 10.46 -11.04 -0.87
N VAL A 172 10.45 -11.88 -1.89
CA VAL A 172 9.64 -11.70 -3.09
C VAL A 172 8.97 -13.02 -3.42
N SER A 173 7.65 -13.03 -3.52
CA SER A 173 6.86 -14.16 -4.01
C SER A 173 6.41 -13.89 -5.43
N LEU A 174 6.88 -14.69 -6.38
CA LEU A 174 6.67 -14.52 -7.82
C LEU A 174 5.43 -15.25 -8.35
N GLY A 175 4.36 -15.26 -7.56
CA GLY A 175 3.10 -15.88 -7.95
C GLY A 175 3.00 -17.36 -7.61
N ASP A 176 1.85 -17.92 -7.94
CA ASP A 176 1.44 -19.29 -7.63
C ASP A 176 1.60 -19.62 -6.14
N LEU A 177 1.05 -18.73 -5.31
CA LEU A 177 1.07 -18.88 -3.85
C LEU A 177 0.21 -20.05 -3.41
N VAL A 178 -0.91 -20.23 -4.10
CA VAL A 178 -1.86 -21.35 -3.92
C VAL A 178 -2.13 -22.04 -5.26
N TRP A 179 -2.78 -23.20 -5.22
CA TRP A 179 -3.21 -23.94 -6.41
C TRP A 179 -4.73 -23.84 -6.55
N ASN A 180 -5.23 -22.78 -7.17
CA ASN A 180 -6.65 -22.51 -7.43
C ASN A 180 -7.58 -22.53 -6.19
N ASP A 181 -7.03 -22.50 -4.97
CA ASP A 181 -7.80 -22.48 -3.73
C ASP A 181 -7.46 -21.24 -2.90
N MET A 182 -8.21 -20.17 -3.15
CA MET A 182 -8.03 -18.87 -2.49
C MET A 182 -8.24 -18.93 -0.97
N SER A 183 -8.88 -19.99 -0.44
CA SER A 183 -9.05 -20.18 1.00
C SER A 183 -7.74 -20.47 1.73
N LEU A 184 -6.68 -20.82 1.01
CA LEU A 184 -5.35 -21.11 1.52
C LEU A 184 -4.44 -19.87 1.66
N PHE A 185 -4.81 -18.70 1.15
CA PHE A 185 -4.05 -17.47 1.36
C PHE A 185 -3.74 -17.15 2.84
N PRO A 186 -4.64 -17.38 3.81
CA PRO A 186 -4.29 -17.24 5.22
C PRO A 186 -3.15 -18.17 5.68
N LYS A 187 -3.04 -19.38 5.12
CA LYS A 187 -1.95 -20.32 5.42
C LYS A 187 -0.63 -19.87 4.81
N TYR A 188 -0.67 -19.36 3.58
CA TYR A 188 0.50 -18.74 2.97
C TYR A 188 1.01 -17.56 3.81
N ARG A 189 0.12 -16.65 4.21
CA ARG A 189 0.46 -15.51 5.06
C ARG A 189 1.00 -15.92 6.44
N GLN A 190 0.53 -17.02 7.02
CA GLN A 190 1.10 -17.56 8.25
C GLN A 190 2.59 -17.87 8.10
N GLY A 191 3.02 -18.38 6.95
CA GLY A 191 4.43 -18.58 6.64
C GLY A 191 5.20 -17.26 6.55
N LEU A 192 4.64 -16.24 5.85
CA LEU A 192 5.26 -14.91 5.76
C LEU A 192 5.40 -14.24 7.14
N GLU A 193 4.41 -14.37 8.00
CA GLU A 193 4.47 -13.88 9.39
C GLU A 193 5.59 -14.58 10.16
N THR A 194 5.74 -15.90 9.98
CA THR A 194 6.80 -16.69 10.62
C THR A 194 8.19 -16.28 10.11
N LEU A 195 8.34 -15.99 8.82
CA LEU A 195 9.59 -15.49 8.24
C LEU A 195 10.03 -14.14 8.87
N GLY A 196 9.08 -13.29 9.23
CA GLY A 196 9.33 -12.08 10.03
C GLY A 196 9.95 -10.90 9.27
N PHE A 197 10.36 -11.07 8.01
CA PHE A 197 10.82 -9.98 7.14
C PHE A 197 9.73 -9.62 6.10
N THR A 198 9.80 -8.39 5.60
CA THR A 198 8.84 -7.90 4.61
C THR A 198 8.96 -8.67 3.30
N THR A 199 7.86 -9.31 2.88
CA THR A 199 7.78 -10.07 1.62
C THR A 199 6.77 -9.41 0.68
N PHE A 200 7.23 -9.00 -0.48
CA PHE A 200 6.42 -8.50 -1.58
C PHE A 200 5.84 -9.68 -2.35
N SER A 201 4.59 -9.60 -2.75
CA SER A 201 3.92 -10.68 -3.47
C SER A 201 3.38 -10.19 -4.81
N LEU A 202 3.45 -11.05 -5.80
CA LEU A 202 2.76 -10.97 -7.09
C LEU A 202 1.77 -12.13 -7.20
N PRO A 203 0.68 -11.98 -7.92
CA PRO A 203 -0.16 -13.12 -8.27
C PRO A 203 0.49 -13.91 -9.41
N GLY A 204 0.23 -15.22 -9.44
CA GLY A 204 0.42 -16.08 -10.59
C GLY A 204 -0.93 -16.51 -11.14
N ASN A 205 -0.94 -17.36 -12.17
CA ASN A 205 -2.21 -17.81 -12.77
C ASN A 205 -3.08 -18.62 -11.80
N HIS A 206 -2.48 -19.37 -10.87
CA HIS A 206 -3.20 -20.13 -9.85
C HIS A 206 -3.70 -19.29 -8.66
N ASP A 207 -3.35 -18.01 -8.61
CA ASP A 207 -3.83 -17.05 -7.60
C ASP A 207 -5.04 -16.24 -8.06
N HIS A 208 -5.46 -16.44 -9.30
CA HIS A 208 -6.71 -15.93 -9.86
C HIS A 208 -7.85 -16.92 -9.53
N ASP A 209 -8.98 -16.39 -9.07
CA ASP A 209 -10.15 -17.22 -8.75
C ASP A 209 -10.76 -17.78 -10.02
N PRO A 210 -10.69 -19.10 -10.27
CA PRO A 210 -11.19 -19.71 -11.51
C PRO A 210 -12.73 -19.68 -11.62
N ALA A 211 -13.45 -19.34 -10.55
CA ALA A 211 -14.90 -19.18 -10.59
C ALA A 211 -15.34 -17.83 -11.15
N GLU A 212 -14.43 -16.87 -11.27
CA GLU A 212 -14.72 -15.53 -11.76
C GLU A 212 -14.51 -15.42 -13.28
N LEU A 213 -15.23 -14.46 -13.91
CA LEU A 213 -15.29 -14.37 -15.37
C LEU A 213 -14.36 -13.31 -15.96
N THR A 214 -13.74 -12.49 -15.13
CA THR A 214 -12.86 -11.40 -15.58
C THR A 214 -11.64 -11.30 -14.69
N ASP A 215 -10.53 -10.88 -15.25
CA ASP A 215 -9.27 -10.65 -14.58
C ASP A 215 -9.42 -9.82 -13.27
N SER A 216 -10.11 -8.70 -13.36
CA SER A 216 -10.37 -7.83 -12.21
C SER A 216 -11.19 -8.49 -11.09
N LEU A 217 -12.07 -9.43 -11.38
CA LEU A 217 -12.84 -10.18 -10.38
C LEU A 217 -12.00 -11.32 -9.82
N ALA A 218 -11.28 -12.03 -10.67
CA ALA A 218 -10.42 -13.15 -10.28
C ALA A 218 -9.32 -12.74 -9.30
N LEU A 219 -8.80 -11.52 -9.42
CA LEU A 219 -7.79 -10.96 -8.51
C LEU A 219 -8.33 -10.52 -7.15
N GLN A 220 -9.65 -10.36 -6.94
CA GLN A 220 -10.19 -9.78 -5.71
C GLN A 220 -9.81 -10.54 -4.45
N SER A 221 -9.72 -11.86 -4.52
CA SER A 221 -9.31 -12.69 -3.39
C SER A 221 -7.84 -12.48 -3.05
N TYR A 222 -6.94 -12.43 -4.03
CA TYR A 222 -5.54 -12.09 -3.86
C TYR A 222 -5.38 -10.68 -3.27
N GLU A 223 -6.01 -9.67 -3.85
CA GLU A 223 -5.93 -8.28 -3.44
C GLU A 223 -6.38 -8.05 -1.98
N ARG A 224 -7.34 -8.84 -1.49
CA ARG A 224 -7.79 -8.78 -0.10
C ARG A 224 -6.69 -9.09 0.90
N TYR A 225 -5.78 -10.01 0.55
CA TYR A 225 -4.72 -10.49 1.43
C TYR A 225 -3.39 -9.77 1.21
N PHE A 226 -3.05 -9.45 -0.04
CA PHE A 226 -1.71 -8.97 -0.43
C PHE A 226 -1.69 -7.54 -0.93
N GLY A 227 -2.82 -6.97 -1.36
CA GLY A 227 -2.92 -5.61 -1.89
C GLY A 227 -2.80 -5.56 -3.41
N PRO A 228 -2.31 -4.44 -3.97
CA PRO A 228 -2.25 -4.26 -5.42
C PRO A 228 -1.34 -5.29 -6.10
N ALA A 229 -1.72 -5.75 -7.29
CA ALA A 229 -0.93 -6.65 -8.11
C ALA A 229 0.18 -5.91 -8.89
N ASN A 230 -0.02 -4.61 -9.17
CA ASN A 230 0.95 -3.77 -9.86
C ASN A 230 1.35 -2.60 -8.96
N TYR A 231 2.64 -2.49 -8.61
CA TYR A 231 3.14 -1.47 -7.70
C TYR A 231 4.66 -1.31 -7.80
N SER A 232 5.19 -0.26 -7.14
CA SER A 232 6.63 -0.03 -7.06
C SER A 232 7.10 0.33 -5.67
N VAL A 233 8.39 0.11 -5.40
CA VAL A 233 9.04 0.43 -4.15
C VAL A 233 10.51 0.71 -4.36
N ASN A 234 11.10 1.58 -3.51
CA ASN A 234 12.54 1.80 -3.51
C ASN A 234 13.18 1.08 -2.31
N ILE A 235 14.18 0.27 -2.58
CA ILE A 235 14.99 -0.37 -1.53
C ILE A 235 16.45 -0.04 -1.80
N GLY A 236 17.05 0.76 -0.94
CA GLY A 236 18.40 1.27 -1.17
C GLY A 236 18.47 2.08 -2.47
N LYS A 237 19.36 1.69 -3.38
CA LYS A 237 19.58 2.37 -4.68
C LYS A 237 18.77 1.77 -5.82
N ILE A 238 17.89 0.81 -5.54
CA ILE A 238 17.15 0.09 -6.57
C ILE A 238 15.68 0.46 -6.49
N HIS A 239 15.12 0.80 -7.64
CA HIS A 239 13.68 0.95 -7.82
C HIS A 239 13.14 -0.37 -8.36
N TYR A 240 12.25 -1.01 -7.60
CA TYR A 240 11.61 -2.27 -7.96
C TYR A 240 10.22 -2.00 -8.52
N LEU A 241 9.93 -2.62 -9.66
CA LEU A 241 8.60 -2.71 -10.24
C LEU A 241 8.09 -4.14 -10.06
N PHE A 242 6.93 -4.28 -9.49
CA PHE A 242 6.20 -5.52 -9.33
C PHE A 242 5.01 -5.46 -10.26
N LEU A 243 5.01 -6.30 -11.29
CA LEU A 243 4.04 -6.26 -12.38
C LEU A 243 3.38 -7.62 -12.52
N ASP A 244 2.07 -7.62 -12.48
CA ASP A 244 1.26 -8.76 -12.86
C ASP A 244 1.27 -8.90 -14.37
N ASN A 245 1.71 -10.05 -14.86
CA ASN A 245 1.76 -10.36 -16.27
C ASN A 245 0.77 -11.47 -16.68
N ILE A 246 -0.14 -11.84 -15.80
CA ILE A 246 -1.22 -12.77 -16.08
C ILE A 246 -2.45 -11.96 -16.51
N LEU A 247 -2.95 -12.22 -17.69
CA LEU A 247 -4.20 -11.66 -18.19
C LEU A 247 -5.23 -12.79 -18.20
N PHE A 248 -5.97 -12.90 -17.11
CA PHE A 248 -6.95 -13.95 -16.90
C PHE A 248 -8.20 -13.66 -17.74
N ASP A 249 -8.62 -14.64 -18.53
CA ASP A 249 -9.83 -14.58 -19.35
C ASP A 249 -10.54 -15.93 -19.32
N HIS A 250 -11.50 -16.05 -18.44
CA HIS A 250 -12.33 -17.25 -18.34
C HIS A 250 -13.44 -17.24 -19.39
N ALA A 251 -13.06 -17.32 -20.68
CA ALA A 251 -14.05 -17.53 -21.74
C ALA A 251 -14.50 -18.99 -21.74
N PRO A 252 -15.82 -19.28 -21.82
CA PRO A 252 -16.35 -20.66 -21.81
C PRO A 252 -15.82 -21.58 -22.92
N THR A 253 -15.12 -21.01 -23.88
CA THR A 253 -14.57 -21.70 -25.09
C THR A 253 -13.05 -21.57 -25.19
N ALA A 254 -12.34 -20.91 -24.23
CA ALA A 254 -10.89 -20.78 -24.26
C ALA A 254 -10.25 -22.12 -23.90
N GLU A 255 -9.28 -22.56 -24.69
CA GLU A 255 -8.41 -23.70 -24.32
C GLU A 255 -7.47 -23.34 -23.13
N GLU A 256 -7.19 -22.05 -22.97
CA GLU A 256 -6.38 -21.48 -21.88
C GLU A 256 -7.18 -20.41 -21.14
N GLU A 257 -7.14 -20.47 -19.81
CA GLU A 257 -7.87 -19.53 -18.93
C GLU A 257 -7.12 -18.20 -18.75
N TYR A 258 -5.92 -18.06 -19.29
CA TYR A 258 -5.11 -16.84 -19.22
C TYR A 258 -4.14 -16.73 -20.38
N THR A 259 -3.67 -15.51 -20.60
CA THR A 259 -2.53 -15.20 -21.48
C THR A 259 -1.44 -14.48 -20.70
N ILE A 260 -0.20 -14.56 -21.20
CA ILE A 260 0.94 -13.89 -20.58
C ILE A 260 1.23 -12.60 -21.34
N GLY A 261 1.28 -11.48 -20.61
CA GLY A 261 1.58 -10.18 -21.19
C GLY A 261 1.40 -9.03 -20.22
N LEU A 262 1.73 -7.83 -20.67
CA LEU A 262 1.44 -6.59 -19.95
C LEU A 262 0.45 -5.78 -20.77
N THR A 263 -0.53 -5.19 -20.12
CA THR A 263 -1.47 -4.30 -20.81
C THR A 263 -0.77 -3.00 -21.25
N ASP A 264 -1.33 -2.32 -22.26
CA ASP A 264 -0.85 -0.99 -22.65
C ASP A 264 -0.88 0.03 -21.50
N GLU A 265 -1.77 -0.14 -20.54
CA GLU A 265 -1.86 0.70 -19.35
C GLU A 265 -0.65 0.49 -18.44
N ILE A 266 -0.31 -0.77 -18.14
CA ILE A 266 0.87 -1.11 -17.32
C ILE A 266 2.15 -0.66 -18.02
N CYS A 267 2.25 -0.82 -19.35
CA CYS A 267 3.42 -0.37 -20.10
C CYS A 267 3.61 1.15 -20.12
N ARG A 268 2.54 1.92 -19.89
CA ARG A 268 2.59 3.39 -19.84
C ARG A 268 2.81 3.93 -18.43
N TRP A 269 2.49 3.16 -17.44
CA TRP A 269 2.70 3.49 -16.03
C TRP A 269 4.19 3.43 -15.69
#